data_f85efbb975c994cd0a2d344a1f0b55ad
#
_entry.id   f85efbb975c994cd0a2d344a1f0b55ad
#
_cell.length_a   1.000
_cell.length_b   1.000
_cell.length_c   1.000
_cell.angle_alpha   90.00
_cell.angle_beta   90.00
_cell.angle_gamma   90.00
#
_symmetry.space_group_name_H-M   'P 1'
#
loop_
_entity.id
_entity.type
_entity.pdbx_description
1 polymer ?
#
loop_
_entity_poly.entity_id
_entity_poly.type
_entity_poly.pdbx_seq_one_letter_code
_entity_poly.pdbx_strand_id
1 'polypeptide(L)'
;MRHSTTIVLLFLIVPLVTLTGAERNTAVKIDSRRELFVDDHLIETLRDARRELHHPTPHDLAIVHDAPWEGPGSGYHSILRDGDIIRMYYRGSVVTVENGELKLGPQACCYAESRDGMRFTKPELGLYEYNGSKRNNIIWTGVGKHNFAPFIDTRPNCPAEYRLKALGGVPSEGGLFAFHSADGIHWSLIRDEPVVTEGAFDSQNLAFWDDTAGVYRAYFRTLTSGVTTSKEGKPGRYRSIRTATSRDFLTWDNYVDLTYENSPIEHLYTNQVAPYFRAPHILIGFPTRYIERGWANSMRALPELPLREKRADAHLRYGTALTEALLMASRDGVHFERWNEAFLRPGPQRPRTWIYGHQYIAWHAIETRSPFPGAANEMTFYATEGPWHGKSNALRRYTMRLDGFVSVNAPLSGGELLTKQIQFTGKHLTLNFSTSAAGGIRVELQDTNGKPLP
;
A
#
# COMPACT_ATOMS: atom_id res chain seq x y z
N MET A 1 -26.78 75.94 -32.12
CA MET A 1 -25.65 75.34 -31.40
C MET A 1 -25.60 73.86 -31.74
N ARG A 2 -24.64 73.49 -32.54
CA ARG A 2 -24.46 72.09 -32.96
C ARG A 2 -23.42 71.48 -32.06
N HIS A 3 -23.75 70.44 -31.30
CA HIS A 3 -22.80 69.64 -30.54
C HIS A 3 -22.25 68.47 -31.43
N SER A 4 -20.97 68.53 -31.70
CA SER A 4 -20.23 67.48 -32.43
C SER A 4 -19.73 66.47 -31.42
N THR A 5 -20.18 65.23 -31.50
CA THR A 5 -19.72 64.13 -30.67
C THR A 5 -18.62 63.37 -31.43
N THR A 6 -17.37 63.47 -30.97
CA THR A 6 -16.27 62.79 -31.54
C THR A 6 -16.18 61.36 -30.89
N ILE A 7 -16.36 60.33 -31.70
CA ILE A 7 -16.15 58.92 -31.28
C ILE A 7 -14.69 58.58 -31.53
N VAL A 8 -13.93 58.25 -30.46
CA VAL A 8 -12.57 57.73 -30.54
C VAL A 8 -12.68 56.21 -30.55
N LEU A 9 -12.34 55.56 -31.68
CA LEU A 9 -12.20 54.10 -31.77
C LEU A 9 -10.81 53.73 -31.31
N LEU A 10 -10.71 53.05 -30.15
CA LEU A 10 -9.47 52.47 -29.67
C LEU A 10 -9.33 51.05 -30.28
N PHE A 11 -8.38 50.88 -31.21
CA PHE A 11 -7.99 49.56 -31.69
C PHE A 11 -7.06 48.89 -30.66
N LEU A 12 -7.58 47.93 -29.94
CA LEU A 12 -6.77 46.98 -29.17
C LEU A 12 -6.12 46.00 -30.13
N ILE A 13 -4.81 46.17 -30.38
CA ILE A 13 -4.00 45.17 -31.06
C ILE A 13 -3.68 44.10 -29.99
N VAL A 14 -4.41 42.98 -30.02
CA VAL A 14 -4.05 41.80 -29.27
C VAL A 14 -2.96 41.07 -30.08
N PRO A 15 -1.75 40.87 -29.55
CA PRO A 15 -0.77 40.08 -30.25
C PRO A 15 -1.28 38.63 -30.33
N LEU A 16 -1.38 38.12 -31.56
CA LEU A 16 -1.65 36.72 -31.83
C LEU A 16 -0.45 35.95 -31.35
N VAL A 17 -0.50 35.41 -30.11
CA VAL A 17 0.45 34.43 -29.66
C VAL A 17 0.17 33.15 -30.43
N THR A 18 0.93 32.91 -31.48
CA THR A 18 0.99 31.61 -32.13
C THR A 18 1.57 30.64 -31.10
N LEU A 19 0.70 29.83 -30.52
CA LEU A 19 1.09 28.61 -29.79
C LEU A 19 1.73 27.64 -30.81
N THR A 20 2.99 27.84 -31.13
CA THR A 20 3.83 26.83 -31.76
C THR A 20 4.52 26.03 -30.66
N GLY A 21 3.82 25.07 -30.16
CA GLY A 21 4.31 24.06 -29.25
C GLY A 21 3.50 22.79 -29.50
N ALA A 22 3.72 22.15 -30.66
CA ALA A 22 3.45 20.72 -30.73
C ALA A 22 4.39 20.10 -29.72
N GLU A 23 3.89 19.73 -28.53
CA GLU A 23 4.58 18.74 -27.68
C GLU A 23 4.92 17.59 -28.61
N ARG A 24 6.21 17.39 -28.84
CA ARG A 24 6.66 16.18 -29.54
C ARG A 24 6.19 15.04 -28.67
N ASN A 25 5.18 14.32 -29.17
CA ASN A 25 4.65 13.15 -28.53
C ASN A 25 5.79 12.12 -28.50
N THR A 26 6.59 12.17 -27.42
CA THR A 26 7.75 11.30 -27.26
C THR A 26 7.21 9.92 -26.96
N ALA A 27 7.56 8.96 -27.81
CA ALA A 27 7.12 7.58 -27.65
C ALA A 27 7.48 7.05 -26.24
N VAL A 28 6.55 6.37 -25.61
CA VAL A 28 6.76 5.75 -24.29
C VAL A 28 7.74 4.59 -24.46
N LYS A 29 8.87 4.68 -23.81
CA LYS A 29 9.89 3.64 -23.86
C LYS A 29 9.55 2.51 -22.88
N ILE A 30 9.16 1.35 -23.42
CA ILE A 30 8.85 0.16 -22.62
C ILE A 30 9.94 -0.94 -22.74
N ASP A 31 10.86 -0.84 -23.69
CA ASP A 31 11.87 -1.86 -24.00
C ASP A 31 11.23 -3.28 -24.07
N SER A 32 11.69 -4.23 -23.26
CA SER A 32 11.12 -5.58 -23.12
C SER A 32 10.42 -5.80 -21.77
N ARG A 33 10.17 -4.73 -21.00
CA ARG A 33 9.60 -4.84 -19.66
C ARG A 33 8.07 -5.02 -19.72
N ARG A 34 7.52 -5.54 -18.61
CA ARG A 34 6.07 -5.65 -18.43
C ARG A 34 5.49 -4.29 -18.04
N GLU A 35 4.32 -3.97 -18.62
CA GLU A 35 3.55 -2.79 -18.27
C GLU A 35 2.16 -3.18 -17.77
N LEU A 36 1.59 -2.37 -16.88
CA LEU A 36 0.27 -2.58 -16.29
C LEU A 36 -0.63 -1.38 -16.60
N PHE A 37 -1.94 -1.60 -16.67
CA PHE A 37 -2.95 -0.54 -16.86
C PHE A 37 -3.44 0.05 -15.52
N VAL A 38 -2.57 0.08 -14.52
CA VAL A 38 -2.87 0.67 -13.19
C VAL A 38 -3.01 2.19 -13.25
N ASP A 39 -2.50 2.80 -14.32
CA ASP A 39 -2.54 4.21 -14.67
C ASP A 39 -2.81 4.39 -16.18
N ASP A 40 -2.94 5.63 -16.64
CA ASP A 40 -3.11 5.98 -18.05
C ASP A 40 -1.79 6.15 -18.82
N HIS A 41 -0.67 5.66 -18.27
CA HIS A 41 0.66 5.84 -18.85
C HIS A 41 0.76 5.41 -20.31
N LEU A 42 0.20 4.25 -20.66
CA LEU A 42 0.20 3.71 -22.03
C LEU A 42 -1.03 4.09 -22.83
N ILE A 43 -2.09 4.59 -22.21
CA ILE A 43 -3.39 4.77 -22.86
C ILE A 43 -3.44 6.11 -23.58
N GLU A 44 -3.68 6.08 -24.89
CA GLU A 44 -4.03 7.27 -25.67
C GLU A 44 -5.54 7.47 -25.69
N THR A 45 -6.30 6.44 -26.07
CA THR A 45 -7.78 6.47 -26.09
C THR A 45 -8.38 5.13 -25.72
N LEU A 46 -9.55 5.20 -25.08
CA LEU A 46 -10.47 4.07 -24.88
C LEU A 46 -11.79 4.40 -25.57
N ARG A 47 -12.31 3.49 -26.41
CA ARG A 47 -13.62 3.58 -27.03
C ARG A 47 -14.45 2.38 -26.62
N ASP A 48 -15.61 2.59 -26.05
CA ASP A 48 -16.48 1.52 -25.54
C ASP A 48 -15.73 0.52 -24.62
N ALA A 49 -14.68 1.00 -23.97
CA ALA A 49 -13.85 0.27 -23.03
C ALA A 49 -13.52 1.16 -21.84
N ARG A 50 -13.21 0.55 -20.70
CA ARG A 50 -12.84 1.26 -19.49
C ARG A 50 -11.80 0.48 -18.70
N ARG A 51 -11.03 1.19 -17.85
CA ARG A 51 -10.25 0.54 -16.82
C ARG A 51 -11.17 0.04 -15.70
N GLU A 52 -10.93 -1.18 -15.24
CA GLU A 52 -11.72 -1.83 -14.19
C GLU A 52 -10.80 -2.39 -13.11
N LEU A 53 -11.06 -1.99 -11.86
CA LEU A 53 -10.36 -2.50 -10.68
C LEU A 53 -10.86 -3.90 -10.34
N HIS A 54 -9.93 -4.84 -10.14
CA HIS A 54 -10.25 -6.19 -9.67
C HIS A 54 -10.01 -6.34 -8.16
N HIS A 55 -10.77 -7.23 -7.55
CA HIS A 55 -10.75 -7.46 -6.12
C HIS A 55 -10.16 -8.84 -5.79
N PRO A 56 -9.27 -8.94 -4.79
CA PRO A 56 -8.75 -10.23 -4.35
C PRO A 56 -9.84 -11.12 -3.73
N THR A 57 -9.74 -12.42 -3.97
CA THR A 57 -10.62 -13.44 -3.42
C THR A 57 -10.14 -13.87 -2.03
N PRO A 58 -11.01 -13.89 -1.00
CA PRO A 58 -10.63 -14.34 0.34
C PRO A 58 -10.48 -15.87 0.41
N HIS A 59 -9.51 -16.31 1.21
CA HIS A 59 -9.21 -17.70 1.56
C HIS A 59 -9.18 -17.90 3.09
N ASP A 60 -8.59 -19.00 3.54
CA ASP A 60 -8.41 -19.31 4.95
C ASP A 60 -7.49 -18.32 5.68
N LEU A 61 -7.53 -18.39 7.00
CA LEU A 61 -6.58 -17.67 7.85
C LEU A 61 -5.17 -18.24 7.65
N ALA A 62 -4.21 -17.39 7.36
CA ALA A 62 -2.81 -17.76 7.18
C ALA A 62 -2.07 -17.91 8.52
N ILE A 63 -2.44 -17.09 9.52
CA ILE A 63 -1.91 -17.12 10.88
C ILE A 63 -2.92 -16.55 11.86
N VAL A 64 -2.90 -17.05 13.10
CA VAL A 64 -3.65 -16.51 14.25
C VAL A 64 -2.62 -16.07 15.30
N HIS A 65 -2.82 -14.85 15.84
CA HIS A 65 -1.92 -14.27 16.86
C HIS A 65 -2.48 -14.56 18.26
N ASP A 66 -2.29 -15.78 18.71
CA ASP A 66 -2.86 -16.32 19.94
C ASP A 66 -1.86 -16.70 21.02
N ALA A 67 -0.57 -16.52 20.76
CA ALA A 67 0.48 -16.74 21.75
C ALA A 67 0.42 -15.67 22.87
N PRO A 68 0.92 -15.96 24.09
CA PRO A 68 0.84 -15.04 25.21
C PRO A 68 1.51 -13.68 24.99
N TRP A 69 2.51 -13.59 24.14
CA TRP A 69 3.19 -12.34 23.76
C TRP A 69 2.59 -11.64 22.54
N GLU A 70 1.56 -12.23 21.94
CA GLU A 70 0.77 -11.71 20.84
C GLU A 70 -0.57 -11.18 21.37
N GLY A 71 -1.61 -11.21 20.56
CA GLY A 71 -2.94 -10.85 20.99
C GLY A 71 -3.69 -10.02 19.94
N PRO A 72 -4.82 -9.43 20.32
CA PRO A 72 -5.71 -8.74 19.39
C PRO A 72 -5.14 -7.42 18.85
N GLY A 73 -4.06 -6.90 19.43
CA GLY A 73 -3.34 -5.72 18.97
C GLY A 73 -2.17 -6.03 18.01
N SER A 74 -1.93 -7.30 17.67
CA SER A 74 -0.88 -7.67 16.72
C SER A 74 -1.14 -7.04 15.35
N GLY A 75 -0.07 -6.61 14.68
CA GLY A 75 -0.23 -5.85 13.43
C GLY A 75 1.08 -5.43 12.78
N TYR A 76 0.97 -4.58 11.76
CA TYR A 76 2.10 -4.05 10.99
C TYR A 76 2.97 -5.15 10.39
N HIS A 77 2.33 -6.02 9.62
CA HIS A 77 2.97 -7.19 9.03
C HIS A 77 3.78 -6.81 7.78
N SER A 78 4.98 -7.38 7.67
CA SER A 78 5.82 -7.36 6.47
C SER A 78 6.04 -8.78 6.00
N ILE A 79 5.86 -9.03 4.71
CA ILE A 79 5.99 -10.36 4.08
C ILE A 79 7.14 -10.31 3.09
N LEU A 80 8.15 -11.14 3.29
CA LEU A 80 9.32 -11.17 2.42
C LEU A 80 9.51 -12.59 1.84
N ARG A 81 9.67 -12.67 0.52
CA ARG A 81 10.16 -13.92 -0.10
C ARG A 81 11.68 -13.94 -0.06
N ASP A 82 12.24 -14.89 0.64
CA ASP A 82 13.68 -15.08 0.80
C ASP A 82 14.06 -16.51 0.37
N GLY A 83 14.32 -16.67 -0.93
CA GLY A 83 14.48 -17.97 -1.55
C GLY A 83 13.21 -18.82 -1.42
N ASP A 84 13.35 -20.00 -0.82
CA ASP A 84 12.23 -20.95 -0.61
C ASP A 84 11.40 -20.65 0.64
N ILE A 85 11.78 -19.64 1.43
CA ILE A 85 11.08 -19.25 2.65
C ILE A 85 10.32 -17.94 2.41
N ILE A 86 9.09 -17.90 2.87
CA ILE A 86 8.30 -16.69 2.99
C ILE A 86 8.33 -16.29 4.46
N ARG A 87 8.99 -15.17 4.75
CA ARG A 87 9.15 -14.62 6.09
C ARG A 87 8.02 -13.64 6.39
N MET A 88 7.51 -13.68 7.59
CA MET A 88 6.55 -12.72 8.12
C MET A 88 7.11 -12.08 9.39
N TYR A 89 7.12 -10.76 9.42
CA TYR A 89 7.48 -9.97 10.59
C TYR A 89 6.27 -9.17 11.02
N TYR A 90 6.04 -9.06 12.33
CA TYR A 90 4.89 -8.34 12.85
C TYR A 90 5.10 -7.92 14.31
N ARG A 91 4.32 -6.94 14.72
CA ARG A 91 4.23 -6.59 16.13
C ARG A 91 3.30 -7.57 16.85
N GLY A 92 3.76 -8.27 17.88
CA GLY A 92 2.94 -8.91 18.88
C GLY A 92 2.48 -7.86 19.90
N SER A 93 1.18 -7.80 20.23
CA SER A 93 0.64 -6.81 21.15
C SER A 93 -0.72 -7.24 21.72
N VAL A 94 -0.84 -7.17 23.02
CA VAL A 94 -2.13 -7.31 23.72
C VAL A 94 -2.77 -5.92 23.80
N VAL A 95 -4.04 -5.83 23.41
CA VAL A 95 -4.85 -4.61 23.54
C VAL A 95 -6.19 -4.99 24.16
N THR A 96 -6.55 -4.33 25.26
CA THR A 96 -7.87 -4.46 25.90
C THR A 96 -8.47 -3.09 26.17
N VAL A 97 -9.79 -3.05 26.35
CA VAL A 97 -10.49 -1.88 26.90
C VAL A 97 -11.08 -2.28 28.25
N GLU A 98 -10.65 -1.61 29.30
CA GLU A 98 -11.06 -1.86 30.68
C GLU A 98 -11.42 -0.55 31.35
N ASN A 99 -12.61 -0.48 31.97
CA ASN A 99 -13.12 0.70 32.64
C ASN A 99 -13.08 1.98 31.78
N GLY A 100 -13.39 1.88 30.49
CA GLY A 100 -13.37 3.00 29.55
C GLY A 100 -11.97 3.47 29.12
N GLU A 101 -10.92 2.71 29.42
CA GLU A 101 -9.54 3.03 29.03
C GLU A 101 -8.94 1.96 28.13
N LEU A 102 -8.15 2.39 27.15
CA LEU A 102 -7.34 1.50 26.32
C LEU A 102 -6.10 1.05 27.14
N LYS A 103 -5.97 -0.24 27.34
CA LYS A 103 -4.79 -0.84 27.98
C LYS A 103 -3.94 -1.54 26.93
N LEU A 104 -2.68 -1.16 26.86
CA LEU A 104 -1.68 -1.76 25.98
C LEU A 104 -0.77 -2.64 26.83
N GLY A 105 -0.69 -3.91 26.49
CA GLY A 105 0.32 -4.82 27.06
C GLY A 105 1.70 -4.61 26.45
N PRO A 106 2.68 -5.40 26.91
CA PRO A 106 4.02 -5.42 26.30
C PRO A 106 3.95 -5.65 24.79
N GLN A 107 4.87 -5.04 24.06
CA GLN A 107 5.01 -5.19 22.62
C GLN A 107 6.36 -5.83 22.28
N ALA A 108 6.37 -6.67 21.26
CA ALA A 108 7.57 -7.27 20.71
C ALA A 108 7.46 -7.40 19.17
N CYS A 109 8.61 -7.40 18.49
CA CYS A 109 8.66 -7.85 17.11
C CYS A 109 8.69 -9.36 17.09
N CYS A 110 7.80 -9.96 16.33
CA CYS A 110 7.66 -11.41 16.19
C CYS A 110 7.94 -11.85 14.76
N TYR A 111 8.29 -13.11 14.61
CA TYR A 111 8.62 -13.74 13.35
C TYR A 111 7.75 -14.99 13.12
N ALA A 112 7.35 -15.19 11.89
CA ALA A 112 6.77 -16.44 11.42
C ALA A 112 7.26 -16.75 10.01
N GLU A 113 7.14 -17.99 9.58
CA GLU A 113 7.61 -18.41 8.26
C GLU A 113 6.67 -19.40 7.60
N SER A 114 6.73 -19.47 6.28
CA SER A 114 5.98 -20.39 5.43
C SER A 114 6.80 -20.80 4.22
N ARG A 115 6.55 -21.99 3.68
CA ARG A 115 7.11 -22.41 2.39
C ARG A 115 6.16 -22.23 1.22
N ASP A 116 4.86 -22.19 1.49
CA ASP A 116 3.80 -22.14 0.47
C ASP A 116 3.02 -20.82 0.46
N GLY A 117 3.14 -20.00 1.52
CA GLY A 117 2.37 -18.79 1.70
C GLY A 117 0.90 -19.02 2.10
N MET A 118 0.50 -20.27 2.35
CA MET A 118 -0.87 -20.59 2.76
C MET A 118 -1.02 -20.56 4.28
N ARG A 119 -0.05 -21.11 4.99
CA ARG A 119 0.00 -21.16 6.45
C ARG A 119 1.38 -20.79 6.94
N PHE A 120 1.43 -20.03 8.03
CA PHE A 120 2.67 -19.64 8.68
C PHE A 120 2.83 -20.37 10.01
N THR A 121 4.06 -20.78 10.28
CA THR A 121 4.48 -21.37 11.55
C THR A 121 5.31 -20.37 12.35
N LYS A 122 5.26 -20.49 13.68
CA LYS A 122 5.99 -19.65 14.63
C LYS A 122 7.11 -20.48 15.25
N PRO A 123 8.36 -20.36 14.77
CA PRO A 123 9.47 -21.15 15.32
C PRO A 123 9.84 -20.70 16.74
N GLU A 124 10.30 -21.62 17.58
CA GLU A 124 10.91 -21.30 18.87
C GLU A 124 12.36 -20.84 18.64
N LEU A 125 12.62 -19.52 18.72
CA LEU A 125 13.91 -18.92 18.36
C LEU A 125 14.88 -18.83 19.54
N GLY A 126 14.38 -18.80 20.79
CA GLY A 126 15.22 -18.78 21.98
C GLY A 126 15.95 -17.46 22.26
N LEU A 127 15.63 -16.37 21.56
CA LEU A 127 16.38 -15.11 21.62
C LEU A 127 15.99 -14.26 22.84
N TYR A 128 14.70 -14.07 23.07
CA TYR A 128 14.16 -13.19 24.10
C TYR A 128 13.33 -13.97 25.11
N GLU A 129 13.38 -13.55 26.36
CA GLU A 129 12.56 -14.12 27.42
C GLU A 129 11.21 -13.41 27.49
N TYR A 130 10.13 -14.18 27.65
CA TYR A 130 8.80 -13.72 27.95
C TYR A 130 8.19 -14.57 29.06
N ASN A 131 7.86 -13.97 30.20
CA ASN A 131 7.30 -14.63 31.38
C ASN A 131 8.10 -15.87 31.84
N GLY A 132 9.42 -15.76 31.89
CA GLY A 132 10.32 -16.83 32.34
C GLY A 132 10.61 -17.92 31.30
N SER A 133 10.20 -17.75 30.05
CA SER A 133 10.45 -18.71 28.98
C SER A 133 11.00 -18.05 27.72
N LYS A 134 11.97 -18.70 27.07
CA LYS A 134 12.50 -18.34 25.76
C LYS A 134 11.85 -19.13 24.61
N ARG A 135 10.83 -19.96 24.91
CA ARG A 135 10.10 -20.75 23.88
C ARG A 135 9.09 -19.85 23.17
N ASN A 136 9.60 -18.96 22.33
CA ASN A 136 8.82 -17.98 21.59
C ASN A 136 9.51 -17.60 20.27
N ASN A 137 8.77 -16.85 19.42
CA ASN A 137 9.21 -16.35 18.11
C ASN A 137 9.55 -14.85 18.14
N ILE A 138 9.91 -14.31 19.29
CA ILE A 138 10.28 -12.91 19.44
C ILE A 138 11.69 -12.68 18.88
N ILE A 139 11.85 -11.69 18.02
CA ILE A 139 13.13 -11.32 17.40
C ILE A 139 13.66 -9.95 17.85
N TRP A 140 12.82 -9.12 18.48
CA TRP A 140 13.24 -7.81 18.96
C TRP A 140 12.27 -7.26 20.01
N THR A 141 12.81 -6.60 21.04
CA THR A 141 12.01 -5.96 22.13
C THR A 141 12.42 -4.53 22.44
N GLY A 142 13.48 -4.03 21.77
CA GLY A 142 14.04 -2.70 21.97
C GLY A 142 13.23 -1.57 21.31
N VAL A 143 13.88 -0.44 21.10
CA VAL A 143 13.36 0.69 20.34
C VAL A 143 12.88 0.25 18.97
N GLY A 144 11.86 0.92 18.42
CA GLY A 144 11.32 0.58 17.10
C GLY A 144 10.40 -0.64 17.02
N LYS A 145 10.21 -1.38 18.12
CA LYS A 145 9.36 -2.59 18.13
C LYS A 145 7.90 -2.37 17.78
N HIS A 146 7.43 -1.12 17.89
CA HIS A 146 6.02 -0.80 17.63
C HIS A 146 5.60 -1.06 16.19
N ASN A 147 6.48 -0.75 15.23
CA ASN A 147 6.15 -0.75 13.78
C ASN A 147 7.34 -1.17 12.91
N PHE A 148 8.14 -2.07 13.43
CA PHE A 148 9.32 -2.63 12.76
C PHE A 148 8.96 -3.20 11.39
N ALA A 149 9.57 -2.67 10.31
CA ALA A 149 9.23 -3.00 8.93
C ALA A 149 10.46 -3.42 8.11
N PRO A 150 10.81 -4.71 8.11
CA PRO A 150 11.95 -5.24 7.37
C PRO A 150 11.72 -5.32 5.86
N PHE A 151 12.83 -5.20 5.10
CA PHE A 151 12.91 -5.47 3.67
C PHE A 151 14.24 -6.13 3.31
N ILE A 152 14.31 -6.78 2.15
CA ILE A 152 15.56 -7.29 1.57
C ILE A 152 16.18 -6.16 0.76
N ASP A 153 17.43 -5.79 1.07
CA ASP A 153 18.16 -4.74 0.36
C ASP A 153 18.71 -5.27 -0.96
N THR A 154 18.14 -4.83 -2.07
CA THR A 154 18.55 -5.20 -3.43
C THR A 154 19.62 -4.27 -4.01
N ARG A 155 20.11 -3.31 -3.23
CA ARG A 155 21.16 -2.38 -3.67
C ARG A 155 22.37 -3.14 -4.18
N PRO A 156 22.93 -2.77 -5.36
CA PRO A 156 24.15 -3.35 -5.86
C PRO A 156 25.30 -3.27 -4.83
N ASN A 157 26.00 -4.38 -4.64
CA ASN A 157 27.12 -4.50 -3.70
C ASN A 157 26.74 -4.28 -2.22
N CYS A 158 25.49 -4.53 -1.84
CA CYS A 158 25.08 -4.52 -0.43
C CYS A 158 25.89 -5.57 0.33
N PRO A 159 26.60 -5.25 1.43
CA PRO A 159 27.30 -6.22 2.23
C PRO A 159 26.35 -7.28 2.80
N ALA A 160 26.80 -8.54 2.88
CA ALA A 160 25.96 -9.64 3.33
C ALA A 160 25.38 -9.44 4.75
N GLU A 161 26.12 -8.79 5.63
CA GLU A 161 25.69 -8.44 6.98
C GLU A 161 24.54 -7.43 7.02
N TYR A 162 24.36 -6.64 5.96
CA TYR A 162 23.29 -5.65 5.78
C TYR A 162 22.22 -6.09 4.77
N ARG A 163 22.19 -7.38 4.41
CA ARG A 163 21.29 -7.93 3.39
C ARG A 163 19.81 -7.65 3.69
N LEU A 164 19.43 -7.64 4.95
CA LEU A 164 18.11 -7.17 5.37
C LEU A 164 18.28 -5.89 6.18
N LYS A 165 17.37 -4.97 5.94
CA LYS A 165 17.27 -3.71 6.67
C LYS A 165 15.84 -3.49 7.16
N ALA A 166 15.66 -2.62 8.14
CA ALA A 166 14.34 -2.22 8.60
C ALA A 166 14.34 -0.77 9.06
N LEU A 167 13.17 -0.14 9.01
CA LEU A 167 12.84 1.04 9.79
C LEU A 167 11.85 0.66 10.89
N GLY A 168 11.94 1.33 12.03
CA GLY A 168 10.99 1.18 13.14
C GLY A 168 11.17 2.32 14.15
N GLY A 169 10.07 2.74 14.77
CA GLY A 169 10.09 3.79 15.77
C GLY A 169 8.83 4.63 15.78
N VAL A 170 8.63 5.34 16.87
CA VAL A 170 7.49 6.22 17.09
C VAL A 170 7.97 7.61 17.58
N PRO A 171 7.13 8.67 17.51
CA PRO A 171 7.55 10.01 17.94
C PRO A 171 8.04 10.08 19.38
N SER A 172 7.50 9.26 20.29
CA SER A 172 7.95 9.20 21.69
C SER A 172 9.33 8.58 21.87
N GLU A 173 9.85 7.86 20.86
CA GLU A 173 11.22 7.34 20.81
C GLU A 173 12.18 8.28 20.07
N GLY A 174 11.69 9.43 19.56
CA GLY A 174 12.47 10.44 18.83
C GLY A 174 12.37 10.32 17.31
N GLY A 175 11.83 9.23 16.76
CA GLY A 175 11.71 9.04 15.31
C GLY A 175 11.87 7.59 14.87
N LEU A 176 12.26 7.39 13.60
CA LEU A 176 12.52 6.07 13.04
C LEU A 176 14.01 5.73 13.16
N PHE A 177 14.29 4.53 13.62
CA PHE A 177 15.62 3.93 13.72
C PHE A 177 15.88 3.00 12.55
N ALA A 178 17.16 2.87 12.18
CA ALA A 178 17.62 1.99 11.12
C ALA A 178 18.21 0.71 11.70
N PHE A 179 17.79 -0.42 11.15
CA PHE A 179 18.23 -1.76 11.57
C PHE A 179 18.85 -2.54 10.43
N HIS A 180 19.68 -3.52 10.75
CA HIS A 180 20.20 -4.48 9.81
C HIS A 180 20.20 -5.90 10.36
N SER A 181 20.28 -6.86 9.45
CA SER A 181 20.43 -8.29 9.74
C SER A 181 21.02 -9.02 8.54
N ALA A 182 21.86 -10.01 8.79
CA ALA A 182 22.35 -10.92 7.78
C ALA A 182 21.38 -12.07 7.48
N ASP A 183 20.64 -12.53 8.48
CA ASP A 183 19.80 -13.74 8.40
C ASP A 183 18.30 -13.49 8.57
N GLY A 184 17.89 -12.26 8.96
CA GLY A 184 16.52 -11.88 9.19
C GLY A 184 15.96 -12.32 10.55
N ILE A 185 16.79 -12.90 11.42
CA ILE A 185 16.43 -13.37 12.76
C ILE A 185 17.17 -12.56 13.83
N HIS A 186 18.48 -12.37 13.63
CA HIS A 186 19.32 -11.58 14.54
C HIS A 186 19.42 -10.15 14.00
N TRP A 187 18.88 -9.20 14.76
CA TRP A 187 18.81 -7.80 14.37
C TRP A 187 19.64 -6.92 15.26
N SER A 188 20.22 -5.87 14.68
CA SER A 188 20.95 -4.83 15.39
C SER A 188 20.59 -3.46 14.85
N LEU A 189 20.72 -2.43 15.69
CA LEU A 189 20.68 -1.05 15.22
C LEU A 189 21.91 -0.77 14.35
N ILE A 190 21.74 0.02 13.30
CA ILE A 190 22.89 0.53 12.50
C ILE A 190 23.56 1.68 13.28
N ARG A 191 22.76 2.47 14.00
CA ARG A 191 23.22 3.49 14.95
C ARG A 191 22.14 3.72 16.03
N ASP A 192 22.55 4.29 17.16
CA ASP A 192 21.68 4.48 18.34
C ASP A 192 20.73 5.68 18.23
N GLU A 193 20.93 6.58 17.25
CA GLU A 193 20.06 7.73 17.01
C GLU A 193 19.05 7.45 15.88
N PRO A 194 17.87 8.09 15.93
CA PRO A 194 16.90 7.99 14.85
C PRO A 194 17.45 8.58 13.54
N VAL A 195 17.07 7.98 12.41
CA VAL A 195 17.47 8.40 11.05
C VAL A 195 16.44 9.28 10.37
N VAL A 196 15.15 9.22 10.80
CA VAL A 196 14.06 10.08 10.34
C VAL A 196 13.34 10.62 11.55
N THR A 197 13.30 11.94 11.71
CA THR A 197 12.73 12.60 12.89
C THR A 197 11.45 13.39 12.60
N GLU A 198 11.15 13.65 11.33
CA GLU A 198 9.99 14.43 10.91
C GLU A 198 8.87 13.54 10.37
N GLY A 199 7.83 13.29 11.15
CA GLY A 199 6.67 12.49 10.75
C GLY A 199 5.74 12.14 11.90
N ALA A 200 4.65 11.47 11.59
CA ALA A 200 3.66 10.96 12.53
C ALA A 200 3.72 9.42 12.58
N PHE A 201 4.80 8.88 13.07
CA PHE A 201 5.25 7.51 12.91
C PHE A 201 4.44 6.42 13.62
N ASP A 202 3.37 6.75 14.34
CA ASP A 202 2.43 5.73 14.88
C ASP A 202 1.61 5.09 13.73
N SER A 203 2.32 4.40 12.85
CA SER A 203 1.85 3.68 11.67
C SER A 203 2.95 2.73 11.22
N GLN A 204 2.71 1.88 10.21
CA GLN A 204 3.79 1.15 9.56
C GLN A 204 4.54 2.09 8.62
N ASN A 205 5.84 2.24 8.85
CA ASN A 205 6.73 3.12 8.09
C ASN A 205 7.71 2.24 7.32
N LEU A 206 7.82 2.46 6.01
CA LEU A 206 8.42 1.52 5.08
C LEU A 206 9.65 2.13 4.42
N ALA A 207 10.62 1.30 4.06
CA ALA A 207 11.70 1.68 3.18
C ALA A 207 12.13 0.51 2.30
N PHE A 208 12.69 0.80 1.14
CA PHE A 208 13.26 -0.17 0.21
C PHE A 208 14.31 0.50 -0.68
N TRP A 209 15.10 -0.31 -1.38
CA TRP A 209 15.94 0.18 -2.45
C TRP A 209 15.10 0.33 -3.73
N ASP A 210 15.05 1.52 -4.29
CA ASP A 210 14.40 1.84 -5.56
C ASP A 210 15.43 1.72 -6.69
N ASP A 211 15.46 0.56 -7.35
CA ASP A 211 16.41 0.28 -8.44
C ASP A 211 16.27 1.26 -9.62
N THR A 212 15.07 1.78 -9.84
CA THR A 212 14.79 2.72 -10.93
C THR A 212 15.40 4.09 -10.64
N ALA A 213 15.31 4.55 -9.40
CA ALA A 213 15.87 5.84 -8.98
C ALA A 213 17.31 5.74 -8.47
N GLY A 214 17.82 4.54 -8.14
CA GLY A 214 19.16 4.32 -7.58
C GLY A 214 19.33 4.90 -6.17
N VAL A 215 18.27 4.86 -5.37
CA VAL A 215 18.25 5.40 -3.99
C VAL A 215 17.43 4.50 -3.08
N TYR A 216 17.64 4.59 -1.76
CA TYR A 216 16.64 4.16 -0.80
C TYR A 216 15.48 5.15 -0.80
N ARG A 217 14.27 4.63 -0.76
CA ARG A 217 13.05 5.41 -0.66
C ARG A 217 12.27 4.97 0.57
N ALA A 218 11.81 5.93 1.38
CA ALA A 218 10.95 5.68 2.53
C ALA A 218 9.55 6.25 2.31
N TYR A 219 8.54 5.57 2.89
CA TYR A 219 7.16 6.05 2.96
C TYR A 219 6.67 5.94 4.39
N PHE A 220 6.20 7.04 4.93
CA PHE A 220 5.73 7.12 6.32
C PHE A 220 4.56 8.10 6.44
N ARG A 221 3.84 7.95 7.57
CA ARG A 221 2.70 8.80 7.84
C ARG A 221 3.13 10.19 8.27
N THR A 222 2.42 11.19 7.75
CA THR A 222 2.44 12.57 8.25
C THR A 222 1.02 13.03 8.59
N LEU A 223 0.88 14.21 9.18
CA LEU A 223 -0.39 14.86 9.46
C LEU A 223 -0.43 16.19 8.73
N THR A 224 -1.30 16.29 7.74
CA THR A 224 -1.47 17.49 6.92
C THR A 224 -2.71 18.27 7.36
N SER A 225 -2.61 19.60 7.38
CA SER A 225 -3.75 20.50 7.66
C SER A 225 -4.61 20.70 6.41
N GLY A 226 -5.91 21.00 6.57
CA GLY A 226 -6.74 21.42 5.45
C GLY A 226 -8.11 20.76 5.33
N VAL A 227 -8.42 19.73 6.14
CA VAL A 227 -9.76 19.15 6.21
C VAL A 227 -10.39 19.52 7.54
N THR A 228 -11.58 20.14 7.50
CA THR A 228 -12.38 20.39 8.70
C THR A 228 -13.04 19.07 9.13
N THR A 229 -12.53 18.46 10.16
CA THR A 229 -13.16 17.29 10.79
C THR A 229 -13.60 17.58 12.22
N SER A 230 -13.24 18.74 12.78
CA SER A 230 -13.66 19.11 14.13
C SER A 230 -15.06 19.71 14.14
N LYS A 231 -15.88 19.31 15.12
CA LYS A 231 -17.19 19.92 15.40
C LYS A 231 -17.12 21.44 15.70
N GLU A 232 -15.92 21.97 15.89
CA GLU A 232 -15.65 23.36 16.23
C GLU A 232 -15.25 24.25 15.04
N GLY A 233 -15.33 23.73 13.80
CA GLY A 233 -14.99 24.51 12.59
C GLY A 233 -13.51 24.86 12.44
N LYS A 234 -12.61 24.30 13.24
CA LYS A 234 -11.17 24.47 13.10
C LYS A 234 -10.62 23.55 12.02
N PRO A 235 -9.58 23.96 11.25
CA PRO A 235 -8.91 23.07 10.31
C PRO A 235 -8.44 21.82 11.05
N GLY A 236 -9.00 20.66 10.69
CA GLY A 236 -8.58 19.39 11.22
C GLY A 236 -7.26 18.97 10.56
N ARG A 237 -6.59 18.00 11.18
CA ARG A 237 -5.43 17.31 10.59
C ARG A 237 -5.89 15.97 10.05
N TYR A 238 -5.48 15.63 8.84
CA TYR A 238 -5.72 14.31 8.28
C TYR A 238 -4.42 13.53 8.12
N ARG A 239 -4.53 12.20 8.22
CA ARG A 239 -3.41 11.28 8.01
C ARG A 239 -3.10 11.24 6.53
N SER A 240 -1.90 11.64 6.16
CA SER A 240 -1.37 11.60 4.80
C SER A 240 -0.05 10.82 4.77
N ILE A 241 0.47 10.62 3.59
CA ILE A 241 1.69 9.85 3.36
C ILE A 241 2.75 10.80 2.81
N ARG A 242 3.97 10.69 3.35
CA ARG A 242 5.16 11.40 2.91
C ARG A 242 6.21 10.41 2.44
N THR A 243 6.98 10.78 1.44
CA THR A 243 8.17 10.06 1.00
C THR A 243 9.43 10.86 1.30
N ALA A 244 10.54 10.16 1.46
CA ALA A 244 11.88 10.71 1.52
C ALA A 244 12.85 9.76 0.81
N THR A 245 14.01 10.26 0.40
CA THR A 245 15.05 9.46 -0.25
C THR A 245 16.36 9.51 0.51
N SER A 246 17.20 8.47 0.34
CA SER A 246 18.53 8.40 0.95
C SER A 246 19.49 7.64 0.03
N ARG A 247 20.77 7.99 0.09
CA ARG A 247 21.83 7.27 -0.63
C ARG A 247 22.52 6.20 0.24
N ASP A 248 22.44 6.35 1.55
CA ASP A 248 23.17 5.53 2.53
C ASP A 248 22.28 4.81 3.53
N PHE A 249 20.95 5.03 3.47
CA PHE A 249 19.95 4.55 4.44
C PHE A 249 20.00 5.25 5.80
N LEU A 250 20.91 6.18 6.02
CA LEU A 250 21.10 6.85 7.32
C LEU A 250 20.78 8.34 7.26
N THR A 251 21.03 8.97 6.12
CA THR A 251 20.74 10.39 5.88
C THR A 251 19.59 10.49 4.89
N TRP A 252 18.50 11.11 5.28
CA TRP A 252 17.28 11.19 4.49
C TRP A 252 16.99 12.61 4.05
N ASP A 253 16.72 12.77 2.76
CA ASP A 253 16.47 14.03 2.06
C ASP A 253 15.15 13.99 1.27
N ASN A 254 14.84 15.12 0.60
CA ASN A 254 13.71 15.20 -0.34
C ASN A 254 12.39 14.75 0.26
N TYR A 255 12.04 15.30 1.42
CA TYR A 255 10.76 15.05 2.08
C TYR A 255 9.63 15.67 1.27
N VAL A 256 8.76 14.85 0.67
CA VAL A 256 7.66 15.30 -0.18
C VAL A 256 6.37 14.56 0.21
N ASP A 257 5.28 15.31 0.39
CA ASP A 257 3.95 14.72 0.59
C ASP A 257 3.45 14.16 -0.74
N LEU A 258 2.84 12.96 -0.70
CA LEU A 258 2.27 12.34 -1.90
C LEU A 258 1.09 13.14 -2.43
N THR A 259 0.95 13.16 -3.74
CA THR A 259 -0.19 13.75 -4.43
C THR A 259 -1.01 12.69 -5.15
N TYR A 260 -2.31 12.94 -5.27
CA TYR A 260 -3.28 12.03 -5.88
C TYR A 260 -4.16 12.80 -6.84
N GLU A 261 -4.08 12.49 -8.12
CA GLU A 261 -4.99 13.07 -9.11
C GLU A 261 -6.39 12.48 -8.96
N ASN A 262 -7.41 13.35 -9.14
CA ASN A 262 -8.82 12.95 -9.16
C ASN A 262 -9.29 12.15 -7.93
N SER A 263 -8.67 12.36 -6.78
CA SER A 263 -9.00 11.65 -5.55
C SER A 263 -9.34 12.63 -4.42
N PRO A 264 -10.35 12.33 -3.59
CA PRO A 264 -10.70 13.18 -2.46
C PRO A 264 -9.61 13.17 -1.39
N ILE A 265 -9.54 14.28 -0.63
CA ILE A 265 -8.71 14.31 0.57
C ILE A 265 -9.40 13.44 1.65
N GLU A 266 -8.68 12.46 2.16
CA GLU A 266 -9.17 11.53 3.18
C GLU A 266 -8.04 10.97 4.04
N HIS A 267 -8.37 10.37 5.18
CA HIS A 267 -7.38 9.75 6.02
C HIS A 267 -6.84 8.46 5.39
N LEU A 268 -5.52 8.40 5.15
CA LEU A 268 -4.77 7.21 4.76
C LEU A 268 -3.90 6.77 5.94
N TYR A 269 -4.25 5.66 6.58
CA TYR A 269 -3.63 5.25 7.84
C TYR A 269 -2.26 4.58 7.63
N THR A 270 -2.18 3.64 6.70
CA THR A 270 -0.94 2.98 6.23
C THR A 270 -0.74 3.27 4.75
N ASN A 271 0.38 2.86 4.17
CA ASN A 271 0.68 3.14 2.76
C ASN A 271 0.99 1.87 1.94
N GLN A 272 1.73 0.91 2.50
CA GLN A 272 2.14 -0.38 1.92
C GLN A 272 2.75 -0.28 0.51
N VAL A 273 3.49 0.81 0.25
CA VAL A 273 4.16 1.05 -1.04
C VAL A 273 5.37 0.14 -1.18
N ALA A 274 5.50 -0.49 -2.34
CA ALA A 274 6.67 -1.25 -2.74
C ALA A 274 6.81 -1.26 -4.27
N PRO A 275 8.00 -1.48 -4.82
CA PRO A 275 8.16 -1.85 -6.21
C PRO A 275 7.38 -3.13 -6.51
N TYR A 276 6.62 -3.15 -7.60
CA TYR A 276 5.91 -4.36 -7.97
C TYR A 276 6.91 -5.42 -8.46
N PHE A 277 6.98 -6.55 -7.80
CA PHE A 277 8.06 -7.55 -8.01
C PHE A 277 8.17 -8.10 -9.44
N ARG A 278 7.13 -7.94 -10.28
CA ARG A 278 7.13 -8.34 -11.69
C ARG A 278 7.36 -7.18 -12.65
N ALA A 279 7.25 -5.93 -12.18
CA ALA A 279 7.48 -4.70 -12.92
C ALA A 279 7.99 -3.61 -11.95
N PRO A 280 9.28 -3.68 -11.50
CA PRO A 280 9.78 -2.86 -10.38
C PRO A 280 9.79 -1.35 -10.64
N HIS A 281 9.69 -0.91 -11.89
CA HIS A 281 9.54 0.49 -12.27
C HIS A 281 8.13 1.06 -11.98
N ILE A 282 7.21 0.21 -11.52
CA ILE A 282 5.87 0.61 -11.06
C ILE A 282 5.83 0.38 -9.55
N LEU A 283 5.62 1.45 -8.80
CA LEU A 283 5.38 1.37 -7.37
C LEU A 283 3.88 1.13 -7.15
N ILE A 284 3.56 0.08 -6.42
CA ILE A 284 2.18 -0.25 -6.02
C ILE A 284 2.05 -0.04 -4.52
N GLY A 285 0.97 0.63 -4.09
CA GLY A 285 0.66 0.85 -2.69
C GLY A 285 -0.77 0.43 -2.34
N PHE A 286 -0.95 0.03 -1.08
CA PHE A 286 -2.26 -0.34 -0.53
C PHE A 286 -2.57 0.51 0.71
N PRO A 287 -2.85 1.82 0.52
CA PRO A 287 -3.16 2.67 1.64
C PRO A 287 -4.47 2.24 2.30
N THR A 288 -4.49 2.25 3.63
CA THR A 288 -5.71 1.99 4.38
C THR A 288 -6.52 3.26 4.50
N ARG A 289 -7.69 3.32 3.86
CA ARG A 289 -8.72 4.33 4.11
C ARG A 289 -9.25 4.16 5.53
N TYR A 290 -9.28 5.26 6.29
CA TYR A 290 -9.80 5.30 7.64
C TYR A 290 -10.95 6.30 7.72
N ILE A 291 -12.12 5.84 8.15
CA ILE A 291 -13.36 6.62 8.17
C ILE A 291 -13.93 6.66 9.57
N GLU A 292 -14.04 7.85 10.17
CA GLU A 292 -14.75 8.07 11.44
C GLU A 292 -16.24 8.31 11.14
N ARG A 293 -17.07 7.32 11.42
CA ARG A 293 -18.50 7.41 11.15
C ARG A 293 -19.34 7.95 12.30
N GLY A 294 -18.85 7.83 13.53
CA GLY A 294 -19.68 8.07 14.72
C GLY A 294 -20.84 7.08 14.83
N TRP A 295 -21.73 7.30 15.78
CA TRP A 295 -22.92 6.47 15.95
C TRP A 295 -24.03 6.88 14.99
N ALA A 296 -24.49 5.92 14.18
CA ALA A 296 -25.63 5.98 13.30
C ALA A 296 -26.38 4.64 13.37
N ASN A 297 -27.63 4.58 12.88
CA ASN A 297 -28.39 3.34 12.85
C ASN A 297 -27.66 2.22 12.08
N SER A 298 -27.05 2.56 10.96
CA SER A 298 -26.25 1.61 10.18
C SER A 298 -25.02 1.10 10.93
N MET A 299 -24.40 1.89 11.79
CA MET A 299 -23.28 1.47 12.63
C MET A 299 -23.76 0.56 13.77
N ARG A 300 -24.92 0.87 14.38
CA ARG A 300 -25.52 0.04 15.43
C ARG A 300 -26.04 -1.30 14.92
N ALA A 301 -26.38 -1.39 13.62
CA ALA A 301 -26.82 -2.62 12.97
C ALA A 301 -25.66 -3.58 12.65
N LEU A 302 -24.40 -3.13 12.74
CA LEU A 302 -23.23 -3.99 12.52
C LEU A 302 -23.09 -5.04 13.63
N PRO A 303 -22.51 -6.22 13.32
CA PRO A 303 -22.27 -7.27 14.30
C PRO A 303 -21.49 -6.77 15.53
N GLU A 304 -21.73 -7.44 16.68
CA GLU A 304 -20.98 -7.24 17.91
C GLU A 304 -21.11 -5.82 18.52
N LEU A 305 -22.33 -5.26 18.50
CA LEU A 305 -22.61 -3.96 19.07
C LEU A 305 -22.05 -3.75 20.49
N PRO A 306 -22.19 -4.70 21.46
CA PRO A 306 -21.62 -4.53 22.80
C PRO A 306 -20.09 -4.34 22.80
N LEU A 307 -19.37 -5.00 21.90
CA LEU A 307 -17.92 -4.81 21.75
C LEU A 307 -17.59 -3.43 21.18
N ARG A 308 -18.39 -2.96 20.24
CA ARG A 308 -18.21 -1.60 19.66
C ARG A 308 -18.48 -0.51 20.71
N GLU A 309 -19.52 -0.66 21.51
CA GLU A 309 -19.85 0.25 22.61
C GLU A 309 -18.72 0.27 23.64
N LYS A 310 -18.28 -0.90 24.12
CA LYS A 310 -17.12 -1.02 25.01
C LYS A 310 -15.86 -0.32 24.49
N ARG A 311 -15.57 -0.42 23.19
CA ARG A 311 -14.43 0.28 22.56
C ARG A 311 -14.66 1.78 22.49
N ALA A 312 -15.89 2.21 22.20
CA ALA A 312 -16.25 3.61 22.13
C ALA A 312 -16.18 4.31 23.50
N ASP A 313 -16.30 3.58 24.61
CA ASP A 313 -16.09 4.12 25.97
C ASP A 313 -14.65 4.63 26.14
N ALA A 314 -13.65 3.95 25.58
CA ALA A 314 -12.27 4.43 25.61
C ALA A 314 -12.03 5.60 24.64
N HIS A 315 -12.59 5.55 23.46
CA HIS A 315 -12.63 6.64 22.49
C HIS A 315 -13.64 6.32 21.40
N LEU A 316 -14.54 7.27 21.08
CA LEU A 316 -15.64 7.09 20.11
C LEU A 316 -15.21 6.38 18.83
N ARG A 317 -14.10 6.79 18.23
CA ARG A 317 -13.58 6.21 16.98
C ARG A 317 -13.22 4.72 17.08
N TYR A 318 -12.84 4.22 18.24
CA TYR A 318 -12.46 2.81 18.41
C TYR A 318 -13.63 1.83 18.24
N GLY A 319 -14.84 2.32 18.52
CA GLY A 319 -16.08 1.55 18.27
C GLY A 319 -16.75 1.85 16.93
N THR A 320 -16.53 3.03 16.36
CA THR A 320 -17.31 3.55 15.22
C THR A 320 -16.50 3.82 13.95
N ALA A 321 -15.17 3.79 13.98
CA ALA A 321 -14.37 3.91 12.77
C ALA A 321 -14.37 2.59 11.97
N LEU A 322 -14.30 2.73 10.66
CA LEU A 322 -14.15 1.63 9.71
C LEU A 322 -12.88 1.83 8.89
N THR A 323 -12.31 0.72 8.45
CA THR A 323 -11.12 0.70 7.60
C THR A 323 -11.30 -0.26 6.45
N GLU A 324 -10.70 0.08 5.31
CA GLU A 324 -10.65 -0.72 4.10
C GLU A 324 -9.38 -0.38 3.32
N ALA A 325 -8.89 -1.27 2.46
CA ALA A 325 -7.70 -1.02 1.69
C ALA A 325 -8.02 -0.49 0.30
N LEU A 326 -7.25 0.51 -0.15
CA LEU A 326 -7.28 1.05 -1.51
C LEU A 326 -6.14 0.48 -2.35
N LEU A 327 -6.14 0.79 -3.65
CA LEU A 327 -5.02 0.60 -4.55
C LEU A 327 -4.51 1.96 -5.02
N MET A 328 -3.19 2.12 -5.09
CA MET A 328 -2.55 3.26 -5.75
C MET A 328 -1.29 2.80 -6.49
N ALA A 329 -0.94 3.52 -7.55
CA ALA A 329 0.25 3.24 -8.34
C ALA A 329 0.99 4.53 -8.69
N SER A 330 2.31 4.44 -8.86
CA SER A 330 3.17 5.56 -9.23
C SER A 330 4.36 5.09 -10.05
N ARG A 331 4.90 5.98 -10.88
CA ARG A 331 6.12 5.75 -11.65
C ARG A 331 7.29 6.63 -11.20
N ASP A 332 7.04 7.66 -10.40
CA ASP A 332 8.06 8.57 -9.86
C ASP A 332 8.20 8.51 -8.33
N GLY A 333 7.23 7.86 -7.67
CA GLY A 333 7.20 7.69 -6.22
C GLY A 333 6.64 8.86 -5.44
N VAL A 334 6.09 9.89 -6.11
CA VAL A 334 5.47 11.07 -5.50
C VAL A 334 4.04 11.27 -5.97
N HIS A 335 3.81 11.19 -7.29
CA HIS A 335 2.50 11.33 -7.90
C HIS A 335 1.88 9.94 -8.05
N PHE A 336 0.77 9.70 -7.35
CA PHE A 336 0.08 8.42 -7.37
C PHE A 336 -1.29 8.56 -8.03
N GLU A 337 -1.60 7.68 -8.95
CA GLU A 337 -2.97 7.41 -9.32
C GLU A 337 -3.59 6.49 -8.27
N ARG A 338 -4.60 6.98 -7.57
CA ARG A 338 -5.27 6.24 -6.50
C ARG A 338 -6.70 5.91 -6.90
N TRP A 339 -7.05 4.65 -6.81
CA TRP A 339 -8.42 4.19 -7.00
C TRP A 339 -9.28 4.59 -5.79
N ASN A 340 -10.41 5.27 -6.06
CA ASN A 340 -11.33 5.72 -5.02
C ASN A 340 -12.28 4.60 -4.56
N GLU A 341 -12.40 3.54 -5.34
CA GLU A 341 -13.04 2.30 -4.96
C GLU A 341 -12.11 1.46 -4.09
N ALA A 342 -12.64 0.79 -3.06
CA ALA A 342 -11.83 -0.05 -2.20
C ALA A 342 -11.33 -1.29 -2.98
N PHE A 343 -10.03 -1.51 -2.97
CA PHE A 343 -9.38 -2.72 -3.50
C PHE A 343 -9.74 -3.95 -2.68
N LEU A 344 -9.74 -3.81 -1.36
CA LEU A 344 -10.15 -4.86 -0.44
C LEU A 344 -11.23 -4.33 0.50
N ARG A 345 -12.46 -4.80 0.28
CA ARG A 345 -13.65 -4.41 1.05
C ARG A 345 -13.85 -5.32 2.26
N PRO A 346 -14.50 -4.83 3.33
CA PRO A 346 -14.77 -5.65 4.52
C PRO A 346 -15.61 -6.91 4.28
N GLY A 347 -16.25 -7.08 3.12
CA GLY A 347 -17.03 -8.26 2.76
C GLY A 347 -18.35 -8.37 3.54
N PRO A 348 -18.89 -9.59 3.71
CA PRO A 348 -20.12 -9.80 4.46
C PRO A 348 -20.01 -9.31 5.91
N GLN A 349 -21.10 -8.75 6.43
CA GLN A 349 -21.19 -8.33 7.82
C GLN A 349 -21.26 -9.56 8.72
N ARG A 350 -20.19 -9.87 9.42
CA ARG A 350 -20.06 -10.99 10.34
C ARG A 350 -19.17 -10.59 11.53
N PRO A 351 -19.17 -11.35 12.64
CA PRO A 351 -18.24 -11.11 13.74
C PRO A 351 -16.80 -10.94 13.24
N ARG A 352 -16.03 -10.04 13.88
CA ARG A 352 -14.62 -9.74 13.60
C ARG A 352 -14.37 -8.92 12.32
N THR A 353 -15.43 -8.44 11.63
CA THR A 353 -15.32 -7.59 10.42
C THR A 353 -16.00 -6.24 10.61
N TRP A 354 -15.80 -5.32 9.67
CA TRP A 354 -16.40 -3.98 9.70
C TRP A 354 -16.04 -3.20 10.97
N ILE A 355 -14.79 -3.25 11.38
CA ILE A 355 -14.26 -2.61 12.59
C ILE A 355 -12.98 -1.85 12.29
N TYR A 356 -12.60 -0.94 13.19
CA TYR A 356 -11.32 -0.24 13.12
C TYR A 356 -10.14 -1.23 13.13
N GLY A 357 -9.23 -1.04 12.17
CA GLY A 357 -8.06 -1.92 12.00
C GLY A 357 -8.32 -3.18 11.16
N HIS A 358 -9.55 -3.43 10.71
CA HIS A 358 -9.85 -4.51 9.77
C HIS A 358 -9.30 -4.17 8.39
N GLN A 359 -8.79 -5.20 7.67
CA GLN A 359 -8.27 -5.09 6.31
C GLN A 359 -7.03 -4.20 6.12
N TYR A 360 -6.20 -4.07 7.15
CA TYR A 360 -4.84 -3.59 6.93
C TYR A 360 -4.08 -4.66 6.14
N ILE A 361 -3.74 -4.36 4.88
CA ILE A 361 -2.94 -5.25 4.04
C ILE A 361 -1.52 -5.30 4.60
N ALA A 362 -0.95 -6.49 4.71
CA ALA A 362 0.46 -6.67 5.03
C ALA A 362 1.35 -6.10 3.91
N TRP A 363 2.50 -5.58 4.28
CA TRP A 363 3.43 -5.04 3.30
C TRP A 363 4.04 -6.15 2.44
N HIS A 364 4.07 -5.97 1.15
CA HIS A 364 4.34 -6.83 0.01
C HIS A 364 3.24 -7.85 -0.33
N ALA A 365 2.90 -7.86 -1.60
CA ALA A 365 2.26 -8.97 -2.27
C ALA A 365 3.34 -9.97 -2.72
N ILE A 366 3.02 -11.24 -2.74
CA ILE A 366 3.93 -12.30 -3.18
C ILE A 366 3.28 -13.21 -4.23
N GLU A 367 4.09 -13.88 -5.02
CA GLU A 367 3.62 -14.94 -5.89
C GLU A 367 3.59 -16.28 -5.14
N THR A 368 2.49 -17.00 -5.22
CA THR A 368 2.34 -18.35 -4.66
C THR A 368 1.76 -19.30 -5.70
N ARG A 369 1.95 -20.60 -5.50
CA ARG A 369 1.30 -21.61 -6.33
C ARG A 369 -0.21 -21.56 -6.12
N SER A 370 -0.97 -21.77 -7.20
CA SER A 370 -2.40 -22.01 -7.09
C SER A 370 -2.69 -23.35 -6.42
N PRO A 371 -3.76 -23.45 -5.60
CA PRO A 371 -4.20 -24.75 -5.08
C PRO A 371 -4.74 -25.69 -6.16
N PHE A 372 -5.04 -25.17 -7.35
CA PHE A 372 -5.52 -25.97 -8.48
C PHE A 372 -4.36 -26.55 -9.28
N PRO A 373 -4.21 -27.89 -9.38
CA PRO A 373 -3.14 -28.50 -10.16
C PRO A 373 -3.15 -28.03 -11.62
N GLY A 374 -1.98 -27.65 -12.13
CA GLY A 374 -1.83 -27.17 -13.51
C GLY A 374 -2.26 -25.72 -13.76
N ALA A 375 -2.85 -25.04 -12.78
CA ALA A 375 -3.14 -23.63 -12.90
C ALA A 375 -1.88 -22.76 -12.77
N ALA A 376 -1.93 -21.56 -13.33
CA ALA A 376 -0.89 -20.56 -13.16
C ALA A 376 -0.78 -20.14 -11.69
N ASN A 377 0.39 -19.63 -11.29
CA ASN A 377 0.60 -19.04 -9.97
C ASN A 377 -0.34 -17.84 -9.75
N GLU A 378 -0.56 -17.52 -8.50
CA GLU A 378 -1.43 -16.44 -8.03
C GLU A 378 -0.64 -15.37 -7.30
N MET A 379 -1.12 -14.15 -7.35
CA MET A 379 -0.67 -13.07 -6.49
C MET A 379 -1.40 -13.16 -5.16
N THR A 380 -0.66 -13.22 -4.06
CA THR A 380 -1.19 -13.42 -2.71
C THR A 380 -0.95 -12.19 -1.84
N PHE A 381 -1.98 -11.83 -1.09
CA PHE A 381 -2.03 -10.78 -0.09
C PHE A 381 -2.48 -11.33 1.24
N TYR A 382 -2.16 -10.62 2.31
CA TYR A 382 -2.66 -10.92 3.64
C TYR A 382 -3.23 -9.65 4.25
N ALA A 383 -4.37 -9.77 4.94
CA ALA A 383 -4.99 -8.62 5.59
C ALA A 383 -5.52 -8.98 6.97
N THR A 384 -5.48 -7.99 7.87
CA THR A 384 -5.89 -8.15 9.27
C THR A 384 -7.38 -8.45 9.37
N GLU A 385 -7.72 -9.47 10.18
CA GLU A 385 -9.09 -9.82 10.57
C GLU A 385 -9.22 -9.90 12.10
N GLY A 386 -10.28 -9.30 12.65
CA GLY A 386 -10.56 -9.30 14.08
C GLY A 386 -9.58 -8.49 14.93
N PRO A 387 -9.09 -7.32 14.51
CA PRO A 387 -8.22 -6.50 15.34
C PRO A 387 -8.95 -6.08 16.62
N TRP A 388 -8.25 -6.11 17.74
CA TRP A 388 -8.75 -5.80 19.07
C TRP A 388 -9.98 -6.62 19.50
N HIS A 389 -10.11 -7.84 18.98
CA HIS A 389 -11.24 -8.71 19.23
C HIS A 389 -10.84 -9.89 20.10
N GLY A 390 -11.46 -10.03 21.27
CA GLY A 390 -11.22 -11.15 22.19
C GLY A 390 -9.75 -11.24 22.59
N LYS A 391 -9.17 -12.44 22.47
CA LYS A 391 -7.80 -12.75 22.88
C LYS A 391 -6.79 -12.74 21.71
N SER A 392 -7.26 -12.72 20.46
CA SER A 392 -6.40 -12.84 19.28
C SER A 392 -6.99 -12.10 18.09
N ASN A 393 -6.14 -11.70 17.17
CA ASN A 393 -6.52 -11.39 15.81
C ASN A 393 -5.84 -12.36 14.83
N ALA A 394 -6.02 -12.15 13.54
CA ALA A 394 -5.47 -13.03 12.53
C ALA A 394 -5.14 -12.27 11.24
N LEU A 395 -4.36 -12.90 10.36
CA LEU A 395 -4.29 -12.53 8.95
C LEU A 395 -5.06 -13.53 8.11
N ARG A 396 -5.93 -13.01 7.25
CA ARG A 396 -6.56 -13.77 6.18
C ARG A 396 -5.76 -13.66 4.91
N ARG A 397 -5.58 -14.77 4.19
CA ARG A 397 -5.01 -14.82 2.84
C ARG A 397 -6.05 -14.41 1.81
N TYR A 398 -5.61 -13.67 0.81
CA TYR A 398 -6.38 -13.30 -0.38
C TYR A 398 -5.54 -13.57 -1.61
N THR A 399 -6.15 -13.96 -2.70
CA THR A 399 -5.45 -14.16 -3.97
C THR A 399 -6.15 -13.47 -5.13
N MET A 400 -5.38 -13.20 -6.15
CA MET A 400 -5.87 -12.78 -7.45
C MET A 400 -4.90 -13.24 -8.54
N ARG A 401 -5.33 -13.13 -9.78
CA ARG A 401 -4.50 -13.39 -10.94
C ARG A 401 -3.23 -12.52 -10.91
N LEU A 402 -2.09 -13.07 -11.31
CA LEU A 402 -0.85 -12.30 -11.46
C LEU A 402 -1.08 -11.13 -12.41
N ASP A 403 -0.53 -9.96 -12.07
CA ASP A 403 -0.65 -8.70 -12.80
C ASP A 403 -2.09 -8.18 -12.96
N GLY A 404 -3.04 -8.76 -12.24
CA GLY A 404 -4.49 -8.58 -12.43
C GLY A 404 -5.11 -7.48 -11.56
N PHE A 405 -4.38 -6.43 -11.16
CA PHE A 405 -4.94 -5.33 -10.36
C PHE A 405 -6.04 -4.56 -11.10
N VAL A 406 -5.75 -4.23 -12.35
CA VAL A 406 -6.61 -3.45 -13.24
C VAL A 406 -6.54 -4.05 -14.65
N SER A 407 -7.67 -4.14 -15.31
CA SER A 407 -7.73 -4.48 -16.73
C SER A 407 -8.40 -3.38 -17.54
N VAL A 408 -8.13 -3.33 -18.83
CA VAL A 408 -9.00 -2.65 -19.79
C VAL A 408 -10.11 -3.63 -20.17
N ASN A 409 -11.33 -3.31 -19.78
CA ASN A 409 -12.52 -4.14 -19.99
C ASN A 409 -13.39 -3.57 -21.10
N ALA A 410 -13.83 -4.44 -22.01
CA ALA A 410 -14.77 -4.11 -23.06
C ALA A 410 -15.98 -5.05 -23.01
N PRO A 411 -17.21 -4.58 -23.37
CA PRO A 411 -18.41 -5.41 -23.47
C PRO A 411 -18.32 -6.37 -24.66
N LEU A 412 -19.25 -7.34 -24.74
CA LEU A 412 -19.32 -8.29 -25.84
C LEU A 412 -19.56 -7.59 -27.21
N SER A 413 -20.17 -6.42 -27.22
CA SER A 413 -20.34 -5.60 -28.43
C SER A 413 -19.01 -5.08 -29.01
N GLY A 414 -17.93 -5.21 -28.25
CA GLY A 414 -16.60 -4.73 -28.61
C GLY A 414 -16.21 -3.43 -27.93
N GLY A 415 -14.93 -3.13 -27.98
CA GLY A 415 -14.31 -1.89 -27.53
C GLY A 415 -12.88 -1.83 -28.04
N GLU A 416 -12.26 -0.69 -27.94
CA GLU A 416 -10.92 -0.41 -28.48
C GLU A 416 -10.04 0.26 -27.45
N LEU A 417 -8.81 -0.18 -27.35
CA LEU A 417 -7.71 0.49 -26.69
C LEU A 417 -6.68 0.89 -27.74
N LEU A 418 -6.42 2.18 -27.87
CA LEU A 418 -5.27 2.70 -28.60
C LEU A 418 -4.20 3.12 -27.57
N THR A 419 -2.99 2.61 -27.74
CA THR A 419 -1.86 3.04 -26.90
C THR A 419 -1.26 4.32 -27.45
N LYS A 420 -0.61 5.09 -26.57
CA LYS A 420 0.37 6.09 -27.01
C LYS A 420 1.43 5.42 -27.87
N GLN A 421 2.19 6.21 -28.61
CA GLN A 421 3.34 5.66 -29.34
C GLN A 421 4.30 4.99 -28.36
N ILE A 422 4.71 3.76 -28.67
CA ILE A 422 5.60 2.97 -27.79
C ILE A 422 6.90 2.63 -28.53
N GLN A 423 7.99 2.66 -27.78
CA GLN A 423 9.27 2.13 -28.23
C GLN A 423 9.57 0.86 -27.44
N PHE A 424 9.70 -0.26 -28.14
CA PHE A 424 9.93 -1.57 -27.51
C PHE A 424 11.08 -2.31 -28.20
N THR A 425 11.56 -3.34 -27.52
CA THR A 425 12.52 -4.34 -28.02
C THR A 425 11.92 -5.73 -27.87
N GLY A 426 12.28 -6.66 -28.77
CA GLY A 426 11.76 -8.02 -28.71
C GLY A 426 11.01 -8.42 -29.97
N LYS A 427 10.61 -9.69 -30.02
CA LYS A 427 9.96 -10.33 -31.19
C LYS A 427 8.58 -10.91 -30.88
N HIS A 428 8.17 -10.84 -29.62
CA HIS A 428 6.90 -11.42 -29.15
C HIS A 428 6.15 -10.41 -28.30
N LEU A 429 4.87 -10.24 -28.58
CA LEU A 429 3.94 -9.53 -27.71
C LEU A 429 3.26 -10.55 -26.79
N THR A 430 3.36 -10.34 -25.49
CA THR A 430 2.67 -11.16 -24.48
C THR A 430 1.58 -10.35 -23.82
N LEU A 431 0.35 -10.86 -23.83
CA LEU A 431 -0.81 -10.23 -23.19
C LEU A 431 -1.28 -11.07 -22.01
N ASN A 432 -1.61 -10.39 -20.93
CA ASN A 432 -2.36 -10.97 -19.81
C ASN A 432 -3.84 -10.64 -20.00
N PHE A 433 -4.64 -11.62 -20.44
CA PHE A 433 -6.04 -11.39 -20.78
C PHE A 433 -6.96 -12.52 -20.32
N SER A 434 -8.24 -12.21 -20.24
CA SER A 434 -9.31 -13.17 -20.06
C SER A 434 -10.52 -12.72 -20.86
N THR A 435 -11.24 -13.64 -21.48
CA THR A 435 -12.48 -13.38 -22.20
C THR A 435 -13.56 -14.36 -21.78
N SER A 436 -14.82 -14.05 -22.06
CA SER A 436 -15.88 -15.08 -22.10
C SER A 436 -15.64 -16.08 -23.23
N ALA A 437 -16.36 -17.18 -23.23
CA ALA A 437 -16.26 -18.18 -24.30
C ALA A 437 -16.55 -17.62 -25.71
N ALA A 438 -17.33 -16.55 -25.81
CA ALA A 438 -17.67 -15.85 -27.04
C ALA A 438 -16.77 -14.64 -27.33
N GLY A 439 -15.89 -14.29 -26.40
CA GLY A 439 -15.03 -13.12 -26.51
C GLY A 439 -13.73 -13.41 -27.27
N GLY A 440 -13.06 -12.36 -27.71
CA GLY A 440 -11.76 -12.45 -28.39
C GLY A 440 -11.01 -11.13 -28.31
N ILE A 441 -9.71 -11.17 -28.56
CA ILE A 441 -8.85 -9.99 -28.66
C ILE A 441 -8.18 -10.02 -30.05
N ARG A 442 -8.19 -8.87 -30.72
CA ARG A 442 -7.38 -8.61 -31.91
C ARG A 442 -6.34 -7.57 -31.57
N VAL A 443 -5.16 -7.73 -32.09
CA VAL A 443 -4.05 -6.78 -31.92
C VAL A 443 -3.60 -6.34 -33.29
N GLU A 444 -3.40 -5.05 -33.45
CA GLU A 444 -2.84 -4.44 -34.65
C GLU A 444 -1.65 -3.59 -34.25
N LEU A 445 -0.55 -3.71 -34.95
CA LEU A 445 0.59 -2.81 -34.82
C LEU A 445 0.47 -1.74 -35.92
N GLN A 446 0.63 -0.48 -35.51
CA GLN A 446 0.53 0.67 -36.39
C GLN A 446 1.86 1.45 -36.41
N ASP A 447 2.16 2.10 -37.53
CA ASP A 447 3.22 3.09 -37.61
C ASP A 447 2.80 4.40 -36.91
N THR A 448 3.70 5.36 -36.86
CA THR A 448 3.47 6.67 -36.21
C THR A 448 2.35 7.51 -36.86
N ASN A 449 1.86 7.12 -38.01
CA ASN A 449 0.73 7.74 -38.73
C ASN A 449 -0.58 6.95 -38.58
N GLY A 450 -0.58 5.90 -37.76
CA GLY A 450 -1.74 5.03 -37.55
C GLY A 450 -1.99 4.03 -38.70
N LYS A 451 -1.02 3.79 -39.58
CA LYS A 451 -1.14 2.82 -40.65
C LYS A 451 -0.72 1.42 -40.16
N PRO A 452 -1.55 0.39 -40.38
CA PRO A 452 -1.19 -0.98 -40.03
C PRO A 452 0.15 -1.42 -40.60
N LEU A 453 0.97 -2.03 -39.76
CA LEU A 453 2.19 -2.70 -40.17
C LEU A 453 1.87 -4.12 -40.65
N PRO A 454 2.59 -4.66 -41.64
CA PRO A 454 2.32 -6.00 -42.22
C PRO A 454 2.61 -7.12 -41.22
#